data_3bc6eb578ac56a8ca3c9aabe48df3fa5
#
_entry.id   3bc6eb578ac56a8ca3c9aabe48df3fa5
#
_cell.length_a   1.000
_cell.length_b   1.000
_cell.length_c   1.000
_cell.angle_alpha   90.00
_cell.angle_beta   90.00
_cell.angle_gamma   90.00
#
_symmetry.space_group_name_H-M   'P 1'
#
loop_
_entity.id
_entity.type
_entity.pdbx_description
1 polymer ?
#
loop_
_entity_poly.entity_id
_entity_poly.type
_entity_poly.pdbx_seq_one_letter_code
_entity_poly.pdbx_strand_id
1 'polypeptide(L)'
;MKKLLFLCGAVLLLSGCQERTAYEQAVMEQIKNEQDVKDYKLDPEVVTRCIVDLSSANMDGIFNYDPRRLEAYRSYAKMLTLKDSKNPQQVMGELRTEFGSPKGLAEAHRNYTESTMNCFASLIMSSEEEVSDSEQLEQKPSDDQASAPATEVAPAPSTPVTEK
;
A
#
# COMPACT_ATOMS: atom_id res chain seq x y z
N MET A 1 -42.55 22.87 6.63
CA MET A 1 -42.24 21.84 5.62
C MET A 1 -40.93 22.08 4.88
N LYS A 2 -40.58 23.32 4.44
CA LYS A 2 -39.29 23.59 3.76
C LYS A 2 -38.03 23.28 4.60
N LYS A 3 -38.04 23.50 5.93
CA LYS A 3 -36.91 23.21 6.83
C LYS A 3 -36.67 21.71 7.04
N LEU A 4 -37.72 20.88 6.93
CA LEU A 4 -37.59 19.42 7.08
C LEU A 4 -36.94 18.78 5.84
N LEU A 5 -37.18 19.34 4.65
CA LEU A 5 -36.55 18.89 3.41
C LEU A 5 -35.04 19.15 3.35
N PHE A 6 -34.57 20.25 3.97
CA PHE A 6 -33.13 20.55 4.07
C PHE A 6 -32.39 19.61 5.02
N LEU A 7 -33.05 19.16 6.10
CA LEU A 7 -32.44 18.22 7.05
C LEU A 7 -32.28 16.81 6.45
N CYS A 8 -33.24 16.35 5.64
CA CYS A 8 -33.13 15.06 4.95
C CYS A 8 -32.03 15.03 3.87
N GLY A 9 -31.77 16.16 3.19
CA GLY A 9 -30.71 16.26 2.17
C GLY A 9 -29.29 16.14 2.73
N ALA A 10 -29.06 16.60 3.98
CA ALA A 10 -27.75 16.57 4.59
C ALA A 10 -27.33 15.16 5.08
N VAL A 11 -28.30 14.29 5.39
CA VAL A 11 -28.02 12.92 5.88
C VAL A 11 -27.56 11.99 4.75
N LEU A 12 -27.97 12.24 3.51
CA LEU A 12 -27.61 11.38 2.37
C LEU A 12 -26.16 11.57 1.88
N LEU A 13 -25.50 12.67 2.24
CA LEU A 13 -24.13 12.94 1.81
C LEU A 13 -23.06 12.26 2.72
N LEU A 14 -23.45 11.78 3.89
CA LEU A 14 -22.52 11.11 4.83
C LEU A 14 -22.31 9.63 4.54
N SER A 15 -23.19 9.00 3.75
CA SER A 15 -23.15 7.55 3.50
C SER A 15 -21.94 7.13 2.63
N GLY A 16 -21.54 7.95 1.67
CA GLY A 16 -20.46 7.59 0.73
C GLY A 16 -19.05 7.56 1.33
N CYS A 17 -18.83 8.21 2.46
CA CYS A 17 -17.55 8.14 3.17
C CYS A 17 -17.45 6.89 4.06
N GLN A 18 -18.57 6.33 4.47
CA GLN A 18 -18.62 5.23 5.45
C GLN A 18 -18.06 3.93 4.88
N GLU A 19 -18.38 3.59 3.64
CA GLU A 19 -17.91 2.35 3.01
C GLU A 19 -16.40 2.34 2.80
N ARG A 20 -15.85 3.45 2.31
CA ARG A 20 -14.39 3.60 2.19
C ARG A 20 -13.71 3.53 3.55
N THR A 21 -14.25 4.24 4.55
CA THR A 21 -13.70 4.21 5.92
C THR A 21 -13.77 2.82 6.54
N ALA A 22 -14.86 2.06 6.30
CA ALA A 22 -14.97 0.68 6.76
C ALA A 22 -13.91 -0.23 6.12
N TYR A 23 -13.62 -0.01 4.83
CA TYR A 23 -12.54 -0.73 4.15
C TYR A 23 -11.16 -0.33 4.68
N GLU A 24 -10.89 0.96 4.87
CA GLU A 24 -9.66 1.47 5.50
C GLU A 24 -9.43 0.86 6.89
N GLN A 25 -10.47 0.80 7.71
CA GLN A 25 -10.40 0.16 9.02
C GLN A 25 -10.10 -1.34 8.94
N ALA A 26 -10.73 -2.05 8.00
CA ALA A 26 -10.48 -3.47 7.80
C ALA A 26 -9.03 -3.74 7.35
N VAL A 27 -8.47 -2.90 6.48
CA VAL A 27 -7.06 -2.97 6.07
C VAL A 27 -6.15 -2.66 7.25
N MET A 28 -6.41 -1.58 8.01
CA MET A 28 -5.63 -1.21 9.20
C MET A 28 -5.56 -2.36 10.21
N GLU A 29 -6.67 -3.08 10.44
CA GLU A 29 -6.70 -4.23 11.36
C GLU A 29 -5.79 -5.38 10.90
N GLN A 30 -5.62 -5.58 9.59
CA GLN A 30 -4.67 -6.56 9.08
C GLN A 30 -3.22 -6.06 9.25
N ILE A 31 -2.97 -4.80 8.86
CA ILE A 31 -1.62 -4.22 8.75
C ILE A 31 -0.96 -3.95 10.10
N LYS A 32 -1.69 -3.46 11.09
CA LYS A 32 -1.11 -3.11 12.41
C LYS A 32 -0.41 -4.27 13.13
N ASN A 33 -0.73 -5.52 12.77
CA ASN A 33 -0.15 -6.71 13.37
C ASN A 33 0.91 -7.37 12.49
N GLU A 34 1.08 -6.90 11.24
CA GLU A 34 2.06 -7.46 10.32
C GLU A 34 3.49 -7.27 10.84
N GLN A 35 4.29 -8.32 10.68
CA GLN A 35 5.68 -8.33 11.16
C GLN A 35 6.53 -7.32 10.39
N ASP A 36 6.34 -7.21 9.07
CA ASP A 36 7.09 -6.30 8.21
C ASP A 36 6.90 -4.83 8.61
N VAL A 37 5.68 -4.43 9.03
CA VAL A 37 5.42 -3.08 9.55
C VAL A 37 6.29 -2.76 10.76
N LYS A 38 6.45 -3.74 11.65
CA LYS A 38 7.24 -3.59 12.88
C LYS A 38 8.74 -3.62 12.60
N ASP A 39 9.18 -4.53 11.75
CA ASP A 39 10.60 -4.76 11.44
C ASP A 39 11.19 -3.58 10.66
N TYR A 40 10.46 -3.05 9.69
CA TYR A 40 10.85 -1.89 8.91
C TYR A 40 10.39 -0.54 9.49
N LYS A 41 9.74 -0.56 10.67
CA LYS A 41 9.22 0.65 11.36
C LYS A 41 8.33 1.53 10.48
N LEU A 42 7.54 0.90 9.62
CA LEU A 42 6.62 1.58 8.74
C LEU A 42 5.43 2.15 9.54
N ASP A 43 4.92 3.31 9.12
CA ASP A 43 3.70 3.85 9.68
C ASP A 43 2.48 3.07 9.16
N PRO A 44 1.71 2.38 10.05
CA PRO A 44 0.55 1.60 9.62
C PRO A 44 -0.52 2.44 8.89
N GLU A 45 -0.64 3.73 9.17
CA GLU A 45 -1.59 4.62 8.47
C GLU A 45 -1.15 4.88 7.03
N VAL A 46 0.16 5.09 6.82
CA VAL A 46 0.74 5.29 5.50
C VAL A 46 0.60 4.02 4.66
N VAL A 47 0.93 2.86 5.24
CA VAL A 47 0.76 1.54 4.59
C VAL A 47 -0.70 1.30 4.22
N THR A 48 -1.62 1.52 5.16
CA THR A 48 -3.06 1.34 4.93
C THR A 48 -3.57 2.21 3.79
N ARG A 49 -3.20 3.50 3.78
CA ARG A 49 -3.61 4.43 2.73
C ARG A 49 -3.10 3.99 1.36
N CYS A 50 -1.83 3.61 1.28
CA CYS A 50 -1.24 3.09 0.06
C CYS A 50 -2.02 1.86 -0.48
N ILE A 51 -2.30 0.87 0.38
CA ILE A 51 -3.03 -0.35 -0.01
C ILE A 51 -4.44 -0.02 -0.49
N VAL A 52 -5.16 0.85 0.23
CA VAL A 52 -6.52 1.25 -0.13
C VAL A 52 -6.53 1.99 -1.47
N ASP A 53 -5.59 2.89 -1.70
CA ASP A 53 -5.52 3.64 -2.95
C ASP A 53 -5.17 2.73 -4.14
N LEU A 54 -4.16 1.86 -4.02
CA LEU A 54 -3.78 0.92 -5.08
C LEU A 54 -4.88 -0.09 -5.38
N SER A 55 -5.44 -0.72 -4.37
CA SER A 55 -6.50 -1.72 -4.58
C SER A 55 -7.76 -1.09 -5.15
N SER A 56 -8.09 0.14 -4.73
CA SER A 56 -9.24 0.89 -5.24
C SER A 56 -9.14 1.22 -6.72
N ALA A 57 -7.95 1.41 -7.25
CA ALA A 57 -7.75 1.68 -8.68
C ALA A 57 -8.28 0.55 -9.57
N ASN A 58 -8.28 -0.69 -9.07
CA ASN A 58 -8.74 -1.88 -9.78
C ASN A 58 -10.16 -2.35 -9.39
N MET A 59 -10.86 -1.60 -8.53
CA MET A 59 -12.25 -1.89 -8.17
C MET A 59 -13.21 -1.31 -9.20
N ASP A 60 -14.42 -1.87 -9.28
CA ASP A 60 -15.50 -1.34 -10.09
C ASP A 60 -15.87 0.09 -9.70
N GLY A 61 -16.40 0.85 -10.67
CA GLY A 61 -16.79 2.24 -10.49
C GLY A 61 -15.75 3.24 -11.01
N ILE A 62 -16.24 4.37 -11.52
CA ILE A 62 -15.42 5.36 -12.24
C ILE A 62 -14.85 6.42 -11.29
N PHE A 63 -15.56 6.73 -10.20
CA PHE A 63 -15.17 7.73 -9.20
C PHE A 63 -15.52 7.27 -7.79
N ASN A 64 -14.99 7.94 -6.77
CA ASN A 64 -15.08 7.51 -5.38
C ASN A 64 -16.50 7.37 -4.81
N TYR A 65 -17.47 8.08 -5.37
CA TYR A 65 -18.89 8.03 -4.96
C TYR A 65 -19.77 7.23 -5.96
N ASP A 66 -19.17 6.55 -6.91
CA ASP A 66 -19.90 5.62 -7.79
C ASP A 66 -20.52 4.50 -6.92
N PRO A 67 -21.82 4.21 -7.04
CA PRO A 67 -22.46 3.16 -6.24
C PRO A 67 -21.74 1.81 -6.31
N ARG A 68 -21.19 1.45 -7.47
CA ARG A 68 -20.42 0.22 -7.65
C ARG A 68 -19.11 0.24 -6.87
N ARG A 69 -18.45 1.41 -6.78
CA ARG A 69 -17.25 1.60 -5.97
C ARG A 69 -17.56 1.47 -4.48
N LEU A 70 -18.66 2.05 -4.03
CA LEU A 70 -19.11 1.94 -2.63
C LEU A 70 -19.46 0.49 -2.27
N GLU A 71 -20.11 -0.23 -3.18
CA GLU A 71 -20.39 -1.65 -3.02
C GLU A 71 -19.10 -2.47 -2.97
N ALA A 72 -18.14 -2.21 -3.85
CA ALA A 72 -16.83 -2.85 -3.81
C ALA A 72 -16.12 -2.63 -2.48
N TYR A 73 -16.06 -1.40 -1.94
CA TYR A 73 -15.46 -1.14 -0.61
C TYR A 73 -16.12 -1.98 0.48
N ARG A 74 -17.45 -2.09 0.47
CA ARG A 74 -18.20 -2.91 1.45
C ARG A 74 -17.84 -4.38 1.34
N SER A 75 -17.78 -4.92 0.13
CA SER A 75 -17.45 -6.33 -0.13
C SER A 75 -15.98 -6.64 0.21
N TYR A 76 -15.06 -5.72 -0.06
CA TYR A 76 -13.66 -5.86 0.35
C TYR A 76 -13.49 -5.82 1.88
N ALA A 77 -14.15 -4.89 2.58
CA ALA A 77 -14.15 -4.86 4.03
C ALA A 77 -14.68 -6.17 4.63
N LYS A 78 -15.81 -6.68 4.10
CA LYS A 78 -16.38 -7.97 4.48
C LYS A 78 -15.44 -9.14 4.21
N MET A 79 -14.73 -9.13 3.10
CA MET A 79 -13.72 -10.15 2.75
C MET A 79 -12.58 -10.19 3.78
N LEU A 80 -12.04 -9.04 4.15
CA LEU A 80 -10.92 -8.95 5.10
C LEU A 80 -11.32 -9.33 6.54
N THR A 81 -12.58 -9.09 6.92
CA THR A 81 -13.10 -9.40 8.26
C THR A 81 -13.80 -10.77 8.34
N LEU A 82 -13.70 -11.58 7.27
CA LEU A 82 -14.35 -12.89 7.19
C LEU A 82 -14.02 -13.81 8.37
N LYS A 83 -12.74 -13.82 8.80
CA LYS A 83 -12.27 -14.67 9.91
C LYS A 83 -12.94 -14.34 11.25
N ASP A 84 -13.37 -13.09 11.43
CA ASP A 84 -13.95 -12.59 12.68
C ASP A 84 -15.49 -12.73 12.68
N SER A 85 -16.06 -13.25 11.59
CA SER A 85 -17.51 -13.42 11.46
C SER A 85 -18.01 -14.59 12.29
N LYS A 86 -19.25 -14.47 12.79
CA LYS A 86 -19.91 -15.55 13.55
C LYS A 86 -20.27 -16.77 12.68
N ASN A 87 -20.42 -16.56 11.37
CA ASN A 87 -20.77 -17.61 10.41
C ASN A 87 -19.94 -17.44 9.12
N PRO A 88 -18.67 -17.86 9.11
CA PRO A 88 -17.79 -17.69 7.97
C PRO A 88 -18.30 -18.36 6.68
N GLN A 89 -18.99 -19.50 6.80
CA GLN A 89 -19.52 -20.22 5.64
C GLN A 89 -20.62 -19.44 4.92
N GLN A 90 -21.53 -18.82 5.68
CA GLN A 90 -22.56 -17.96 5.13
C GLN A 90 -21.94 -16.74 4.46
N VAL A 91 -21.05 -16.04 5.16
CA VAL A 91 -20.35 -14.84 4.63
C VAL A 91 -19.55 -15.18 3.37
N MET A 92 -18.90 -16.34 3.31
CA MET A 92 -18.23 -16.82 2.10
C MET A 92 -19.20 -17.01 0.93
N GLY A 93 -20.42 -17.51 1.20
CA GLY A 93 -21.50 -17.65 0.21
C GLY A 93 -21.94 -16.28 -0.32
N GLU A 94 -22.14 -15.32 0.58
CA GLU A 94 -22.51 -13.94 0.24
C GLU A 94 -21.43 -13.26 -0.61
N LEU A 95 -20.14 -13.37 -0.22
CA LEU A 95 -19.01 -12.81 -0.96
C LEU A 95 -18.92 -13.36 -2.39
N ARG A 96 -19.17 -14.67 -2.60
CA ARG A 96 -19.19 -15.25 -3.95
C ARG A 96 -20.29 -14.63 -4.82
N THR A 97 -21.40 -14.25 -4.21
CA THR A 97 -22.52 -13.58 -4.91
C THR A 97 -22.17 -12.11 -5.17
N GLU A 98 -21.62 -11.41 -4.21
CA GLU A 98 -21.23 -9.98 -4.33
C GLU A 98 -20.14 -9.77 -5.37
N PHE A 99 -19.15 -10.66 -5.44
CA PHE A 99 -18.11 -10.65 -6.49
C PHE A 99 -18.54 -11.38 -7.78
N GLY A 100 -19.80 -11.75 -7.90
CA GLY A 100 -20.40 -12.37 -9.08
C GLY A 100 -20.03 -13.85 -9.29
N SER A 101 -18.95 -14.34 -8.68
CA SER A 101 -18.50 -15.74 -8.80
C SER A 101 -17.38 -16.05 -7.80
N PRO A 102 -17.06 -17.34 -7.57
CA PRO A 102 -15.85 -17.75 -6.85
C PRO A 102 -14.56 -17.21 -7.48
N LYS A 103 -14.52 -17.06 -8.81
CA LYS A 103 -13.38 -16.50 -9.54
C LYS A 103 -13.25 -15.01 -9.26
N GLY A 104 -14.36 -14.25 -9.29
CA GLY A 104 -14.36 -12.82 -8.97
C GLY A 104 -13.89 -12.56 -7.54
N LEU A 105 -14.30 -13.37 -6.57
CA LEU A 105 -13.80 -13.30 -5.20
C LEU A 105 -12.28 -13.58 -5.14
N ALA A 106 -11.78 -14.56 -5.87
CA ALA A 106 -10.35 -14.84 -5.93
C ALA A 106 -9.56 -13.70 -6.58
N GLU A 107 -10.11 -13.05 -7.60
CA GLU A 107 -9.52 -11.86 -8.24
C GLU A 107 -9.49 -10.66 -7.29
N ALA A 108 -10.55 -10.43 -6.53
CA ALA A 108 -10.57 -9.38 -5.50
C ALA A 108 -9.52 -9.63 -4.41
N HIS A 109 -9.41 -10.86 -3.92
CA HIS A 109 -8.37 -11.22 -2.96
C HIS A 109 -6.96 -11.03 -3.53
N ARG A 110 -6.73 -11.42 -4.79
CA ARG A 110 -5.46 -11.19 -5.47
C ARG A 110 -5.15 -9.70 -5.60
N ASN A 111 -6.11 -8.88 -6.03
CA ASN A 111 -5.93 -7.42 -6.10
C ASN A 111 -5.49 -6.83 -4.76
N TYR A 112 -6.14 -7.22 -3.67
CA TYR A 112 -5.74 -6.80 -2.32
C TYR A 112 -4.31 -7.23 -1.98
N THR A 113 -3.97 -8.50 -2.22
CA THR A 113 -2.64 -9.05 -1.91
C THR A 113 -1.53 -8.40 -2.74
N GLU A 114 -1.74 -8.23 -4.04
CA GLU A 114 -0.79 -7.53 -4.92
C GLU A 114 -0.59 -6.06 -4.51
N SER A 115 -1.68 -5.36 -4.15
CA SER A 115 -1.60 -3.99 -3.64
C SER A 115 -0.82 -3.92 -2.33
N THR A 116 -1.02 -4.87 -1.44
CA THR A 116 -0.27 -4.97 -0.17
C THR A 116 1.22 -5.16 -0.44
N MET A 117 1.59 -6.14 -1.28
CA MET A 117 2.99 -6.41 -1.62
C MET A 117 3.67 -5.21 -2.29
N ASN A 118 2.99 -4.55 -3.22
CA ASN A 118 3.52 -3.38 -3.92
C ASN A 118 3.74 -2.19 -2.97
N CYS A 119 2.81 -1.97 -2.03
CA CYS A 119 2.95 -0.93 -1.02
C CYS A 119 4.12 -1.19 -0.08
N PHE A 120 4.26 -2.41 0.43
CA PHE A 120 5.42 -2.77 1.26
C PHE A 120 6.73 -2.57 0.51
N ALA A 121 6.84 -3.11 -0.70
CA ALA A 121 8.06 -2.97 -1.49
C ALA A 121 8.44 -1.50 -1.71
N SER A 122 7.48 -0.65 -2.10
CA SER A 122 7.76 0.77 -2.36
C SER A 122 8.12 1.55 -1.10
N LEU A 123 7.47 1.29 0.03
CA LEU A 123 7.72 1.98 1.29
C LEU A 123 9.05 1.55 1.93
N ILE A 124 9.41 0.27 1.84
CA ILE A 124 10.70 -0.23 2.32
C ILE A 124 11.84 0.39 1.49
N MET A 125 11.72 0.39 0.15
CA MET A 125 12.74 1.00 -0.71
C MET A 125 12.93 2.49 -0.41
N SER A 126 11.84 3.25 -0.23
CA SER A 126 11.92 4.68 0.10
C SER A 126 12.54 4.95 1.48
N SER A 127 12.30 4.08 2.46
CA SER A 127 12.90 4.21 3.79
C SER A 127 14.43 3.94 3.78
N GLU A 128 14.90 3.05 2.91
CA GLU A 128 16.34 2.78 2.75
C GLU A 128 17.07 3.93 2.04
N GLU A 129 16.42 4.61 1.09
CA GLU A 129 16.99 5.79 0.43
C GLU A 129 17.16 6.97 1.40
N GLU A 130 16.19 7.24 2.27
CA GLU A 130 16.28 8.30 3.29
C GLU A 130 17.41 8.06 4.30
N VAL A 131 17.67 6.81 4.67
CA VAL A 131 18.78 6.45 5.58
C VAL A 131 20.13 6.65 4.88
N SER A 132 20.24 6.28 3.60
CA SER A 132 21.47 6.41 2.82
C SER A 132 21.85 7.88 2.60
N ASP A 133 20.88 8.76 2.35
CA ASP A 133 21.12 10.20 2.15
C ASP A 133 21.51 10.90 3.48
N SER A 134 20.97 10.47 4.60
CA SER A 134 21.30 11.03 5.91
C SER A 134 22.73 10.67 6.34
N GLU A 135 23.22 9.46 6.03
CA GLU A 135 24.61 9.06 6.31
C GLU A 135 25.64 9.81 5.43
N GLN A 136 25.28 10.20 4.20
CA GLN A 136 26.18 10.99 3.34
C GLN A 136 26.32 12.45 3.77
N LEU A 137 25.34 13.00 4.48
CA LEU A 137 25.40 14.38 5.00
C LEU A 137 26.27 14.51 6.25
N GLU A 138 26.52 13.44 7.01
CA GLU A 138 27.42 13.45 8.17
C GLU A 138 28.88 13.22 7.81
N GLN A 139 29.21 12.77 6.60
CA GLN A 139 30.58 12.64 6.12
C GLN A 139 31.03 13.84 5.27
N LYS A 140 30.99 15.06 5.83
CA LYS A 140 31.72 16.19 5.26
C LYS A 140 33.16 16.13 5.77
N PRO A 141 34.18 15.91 4.89
CA PRO A 141 35.58 16.00 5.32
C PRO A 141 35.87 17.42 5.74
N SER A 142 36.34 17.59 6.94
CA SER A 142 37.05 18.80 7.34
C SER A 142 38.34 18.89 6.53
N ASP A 143 38.35 19.79 5.55
CA ASP A 143 39.57 20.25 4.88
C ASP A 143 40.44 20.96 5.92
N ASP A 144 41.52 20.31 6.28
CA ASP A 144 42.77 20.99 6.58
C ASP A 144 43.95 19.97 6.49
N GLN A 145 44.72 20.01 5.46
CA GLN A 145 46.16 20.23 5.46
C GLN A 145 46.83 19.88 4.14
N ALA A 146 47.54 20.88 3.73
CA ALA A 146 48.35 21.11 2.58
C ALA A 146 49.45 20.07 2.26
N SER A 147 49.89 20.18 1.01
CA SER A 147 51.24 19.92 0.47
C SER A 147 51.50 18.60 -0.25
N ALA A 148 51.71 18.80 -1.55
CA ALA A 148 52.31 17.91 -2.56
C ALA A 148 53.79 17.53 -2.23
N PRO A 149 54.57 16.75 -3.07
CA PRO A 149 54.42 16.57 -4.51
C PRO A 149 54.66 15.15 -5.08
N ALA A 150 54.23 14.99 -6.32
CA ALA A 150 54.67 14.12 -7.40
C ALA A 150 55.70 13.00 -7.18
N THR A 151 55.33 11.82 -7.68
CA THR A 151 56.25 10.97 -8.45
C THR A 151 55.44 10.13 -9.47
N GLU A 152 55.76 10.43 -10.70
CA GLU A 152 55.51 9.71 -11.93
C GLU A 152 56.07 8.29 -11.90
N VAL A 153 55.33 7.26 -12.35
CA VAL A 153 55.89 6.12 -13.12
C VAL A 153 54.77 5.43 -13.91
N ALA A 154 55.09 5.25 -15.17
CA ALA A 154 54.35 4.82 -16.33
C ALA A 154 53.94 3.31 -16.36
N PRO A 155 53.31 2.89 -17.49
CA PRO A 155 52.35 1.80 -17.55
C PRO A 155 52.85 0.46 -18.15
N ALA A 156 51.94 -0.49 -18.15
CA ALA A 156 51.85 -1.71 -18.97
C ALA A 156 52.39 -3.03 -18.36
N PRO A 157 52.06 -4.21 -18.90
CA PRO A 157 51.20 -4.50 -20.07
C PRO A 157 50.11 -5.56 -19.85
N SER A 158 49.19 -5.59 -20.76
CA SER A 158 48.21 -6.63 -21.09
C SER A 158 48.87 -7.98 -21.48
N THR A 159 48.22 -9.10 -21.11
CA THR A 159 48.32 -10.36 -21.83
C THR A 159 46.98 -11.12 -21.83
N PRO A 160 46.75 -11.96 -22.86
CA PRO A 160 45.44 -12.25 -23.38
C PRO A 160 44.87 -13.63 -22.98
N VAL A 161 43.56 -13.68 -23.16
CA VAL A 161 42.66 -14.80 -23.46
C VAL A 161 43.34 -16.09 -23.91
N THR A 162 42.92 -17.23 -23.33
CA THR A 162 42.79 -18.46 -24.11
C THR A 162 41.56 -19.24 -23.68
N GLU A 163 40.73 -19.43 -24.65
CA GLU A 163 39.60 -20.33 -24.84
C GLU A 163 39.96 -21.80 -24.60
N LYS A 164 39.09 -22.51 -23.86
CA LYS A 164 38.73 -23.88 -24.21
C LYS A 164 37.42 -24.28 -23.54
#